data_f0589adde5a9787a477181acc1b5aa1e
#
_entry.id   f0589adde5a9787a477181acc1b5aa1e
#
_cell.length_a   1.000
_cell.length_b   1.000
_cell.length_c   1.000
_cell.angle_alpha   90.00
_cell.angle_beta   90.00
_cell.angle_gamma   90.00
#
_symmetry.space_group_name_H-M   'P 1'
#
loop_
_entity.id
_entity.type
_entity.pdbx_description
1 polymer ?
#
loop_
_entity_poly.entity_id
_entity_poly.type
_entity_poly.pdbx_seq_one_letter_code
_entity_poly.pdbx_strand_id
1 'polypeptide(L)'
;MCGIVGALSTTTVNQLIYDALLLLQHRGQDAAGIVTMQGTRCYMHKARGMVRDVFRTRNMRGLPGQVGLGQVRYPTAGSAYSEEEAQPFYVNAPYGIVLVHNGNLTNAQALKEELFDIDRRHINTDSDTEVLINVLAHELELVALASSGSSLPLTPEHVFKAVGAVHKRIKGSYAVIALIAGHGLLAFRDPFGIRPLCYGEANNNSGHEFMVASESVALEGTGHRLVRDVAPGEAIFIDLQGRLHTRQCAESPSLNPCMFEYVYLARPDSVMDGVSVYHARLNLGETLAQRVISTMPPSDIDVVVPIPESSRPSAMQLAHRLGKPYREGFVKNRYVGRTFIMPGQGVRKKSVRQKLNAIGMEFKGRNVLLVDDSIVRGTTSKEIVQMAREAGANKVYMASAAPPVRHPNVYGIDMPTKEELIAHGRSIEEIRAYIGADQLIYQDVDAMKRVVAALNPLIKGFEASCFDGVYITGDVTAEDFAALQAQRRLQFDEEQETETGNRSRLALQGTED
;
A
#
# COMPACT_ATOMS: atom_id res chain seq x y z
N MET A 1 2.97 1.88 -1.67
CA MET A 1 1.55 1.51 -1.45
C MET A 1 0.82 2.74 -0.95
N CYS A 2 -0.28 3.09 -1.58
CA CYS A 2 -1.04 4.30 -1.22
C CYS A 2 -2.28 3.95 -0.39
N GLY A 3 -2.81 4.93 0.33
CA GLY A 3 -4.12 4.86 0.95
C GLY A 3 -5.05 5.84 0.25
N ILE A 4 -6.21 5.38 -0.20
CA ILE A 4 -7.21 6.20 -0.90
C ILE A 4 -8.53 6.17 -0.15
N VAL A 5 -9.25 7.28 -0.23
CA VAL A 5 -10.58 7.43 0.34
C VAL A 5 -11.46 8.31 -0.55
N GLY A 6 -12.74 8.01 -0.63
CA GLY A 6 -13.77 8.84 -1.24
C GLY A 6 -14.99 8.88 -0.34
N ALA A 7 -15.66 10.01 -0.25
CA ALA A 7 -16.83 10.17 0.60
C ALA A 7 -17.91 11.02 -0.08
N LEU A 8 -19.16 10.65 0.16
CA LEU A 8 -20.34 11.44 -0.17
C LEU A 8 -21.22 11.53 1.09
N SER A 9 -21.55 12.75 1.50
CA SER A 9 -22.28 13.05 2.71
C SER A 9 -23.32 14.15 2.47
N THR A 10 -24.22 14.31 3.39
CA THR A 10 -25.16 15.44 3.45
C THR A 10 -24.55 16.70 4.07
N THR A 11 -23.34 16.57 4.64
CA THR A 11 -22.54 17.66 5.21
C THR A 11 -21.19 17.81 4.48
N THR A 12 -20.36 18.76 4.88
CA THR A 12 -19.04 18.93 4.27
C THR A 12 -18.13 17.75 4.60
N VAL A 13 -17.47 17.17 3.56
CA VAL A 13 -16.67 15.94 3.69
C VAL A 13 -15.20 16.16 3.99
N ASN A 14 -14.72 17.40 4.00
CA ASN A 14 -13.29 17.69 4.17
C ASN A 14 -12.70 17.08 5.45
N GLN A 15 -13.36 17.27 6.61
CA GLN A 15 -12.90 16.70 7.87
C GLN A 15 -12.99 15.17 7.88
N LEU A 16 -14.07 14.63 7.31
CA LEU A 16 -14.29 13.19 7.20
C LEU A 16 -13.16 12.50 6.40
N ILE A 17 -12.78 13.09 5.25
CA ILE A 17 -11.68 12.60 4.41
C ILE A 17 -10.33 12.75 5.15
N TYR A 18 -10.11 13.89 5.81
CA TYR A 18 -8.90 14.11 6.60
C TYR A 18 -8.71 13.04 7.69
N ASP A 19 -9.75 12.75 8.45
CA ASP A 19 -9.71 11.76 9.53
C ASP A 19 -9.48 10.35 8.98
N ALA A 20 -10.14 9.98 7.87
CA ALA A 20 -9.92 8.73 7.18
C ALA A 20 -8.48 8.58 6.66
N LEU A 21 -7.90 9.65 6.09
CA LEU A 21 -6.52 9.65 5.63
C LEU A 21 -5.51 9.51 6.79
N LEU A 22 -5.79 10.09 7.97
CA LEU A 22 -4.98 9.86 9.18
C LEU A 22 -4.97 8.39 9.59
N LEU A 23 -6.12 7.70 9.50
CA LEU A 23 -6.22 6.26 9.77
C LEU A 23 -5.46 5.43 8.74
N LEU A 24 -5.31 5.92 7.52
CA LEU A 24 -4.56 5.30 6.42
C LEU A 24 -3.10 5.79 6.31
N GLN A 25 -2.61 6.64 7.23
CA GLN A 25 -1.27 7.24 7.13
C GLN A 25 -0.12 6.23 7.08
N HIS A 26 -0.32 5.01 7.60
CA HIS A 26 0.65 3.91 7.52
C HIS A 26 0.89 3.45 6.08
N ARG A 27 -0.04 3.71 5.15
CA ARG A 27 0.04 3.34 3.73
C ARG A 27 0.88 4.33 2.91
N GLY A 28 1.02 5.58 3.36
CA GLY A 28 1.82 6.58 2.66
C GLY A 28 2.17 7.76 3.54
N GLN A 29 3.38 8.31 3.39
CA GLN A 29 3.91 9.42 4.20
C GLN A 29 4.67 10.47 3.37
N ASP A 30 4.71 10.31 2.06
CA ASP A 30 5.45 11.14 1.13
C ASP A 30 4.68 12.40 0.73
N ALA A 31 3.42 12.22 0.37
CA ALA A 31 2.52 13.31 0.01
C ALA A 31 1.09 12.99 0.45
N ALA A 32 0.27 14.02 0.58
CA ALA A 32 -1.16 13.89 0.83
C ALA A 32 -1.94 14.91 0.00
N GLY A 33 -3.13 14.51 -0.47
CA GLY A 33 -4.01 15.37 -1.24
C GLY A 33 -5.48 15.11 -0.94
N ILE A 34 -6.28 16.16 -0.97
CA ILE A 34 -7.74 16.12 -0.84
C ILE A 34 -8.35 17.00 -1.93
N VAL A 35 -9.40 16.48 -2.54
CA VAL A 35 -10.32 17.24 -3.39
C VAL A 35 -11.72 17.12 -2.80
N THR A 36 -12.43 18.23 -2.80
CA THR A 36 -13.87 18.28 -2.53
C THR A 36 -14.60 18.97 -3.66
N MET A 37 -15.89 18.70 -3.82
CA MET A 37 -16.72 19.31 -4.84
C MET A 37 -17.98 19.93 -4.24
N GLN A 38 -18.25 21.17 -4.66
CA GLN A 38 -19.49 21.89 -4.37
C GLN A 38 -20.15 22.30 -5.69
N GLY A 39 -21.35 21.79 -5.94
CA GLY A 39 -21.99 21.88 -7.26
C GLY A 39 -21.15 21.12 -8.31
N THR A 40 -20.63 21.84 -9.30
CA THR A 40 -19.72 21.28 -10.32
C THR A 40 -18.27 21.72 -10.14
N ARG A 41 -17.98 22.56 -9.13
CA ARG A 41 -16.64 23.10 -8.89
C ARG A 41 -15.86 22.23 -7.93
N CYS A 42 -14.67 21.81 -8.36
CA CYS A 42 -13.70 21.09 -7.54
C CYS A 42 -12.74 22.07 -6.83
N TYR A 43 -12.44 21.76 -5.57
CA TYR A 43 -11.48 22.47 -4.72
C TYR A 43 -10.42 21.46 -4.29
N MET A 44 -9.17 21.74 -4.61
CA MET A 44 -8.05 20.82 -4.41
C MET A 44 -6.94 21.45 -3.55
N HIS A 45 -6.41 20.65 -2.63
CA HIS A 45 -5.15 20.94 -1.96
C HIS A 45 -4.34 19.65 -1.86
N LYS A 46 -3.08 19.70 -2.30
CA LYS A 46 -2.13 18.61 -2.22
C LYS A 46 -0.74 19.17 -1.99
N ALA A 47 0.09 18.45 -1.24
CA ALA A 47 1.49 18.80 -1.02
C ALA A 47 2.27 17.59 -0.51
N ARG A 48 3.58 17.70 -0.47
CA ARG A 48 4.47 16.74 0.17
C ARG A 48 4.33 16.78 1.68
N GLY A 49 4.40 15.63 2.33
CA GLY A 49 4.33 15.47 3.77
C GLY A 49 3.17 14.60 4.24
N MET A 50 3.11 14.41 5.55
CA MET A 50 2.01 13.68 6.18
C MET A 50 0.74 14.52 6.21
N VAL A 51 -0.42 13.87 6.35
CA VAL A 51 -1.74 14.51 6.38
C VAL A 51 -1.79 15.73 7.31
N ARG A 52 -1.31 15.58 8.55
CA ARG A 52 -1.30 16.67 9.55
C ARG A 52 -0.38 17.84 9.18
N ASP A 53 0.63 17.62 8.35
CA ASP A 53 1.59 18.64 7.95
C ASP A 53 1.09 19.40 6.72
N VAL A 54 0.43 18.69 5.80
CA VAL A 54 -0.15 19.24 4.57
C VAL A 54 -1.42 20.03 4.85
N PHE A 55 -2.33 19.49 5.68
CA PHE A 55 -3.63 20.09 5.90
C PHE A 55 -3.69 20.87 7.21
N ARG A 56 -3.51 22.19 7.10
CA ARG A 56 -3.70 23.15 8.18
C ARG A 56 -5.11 23.72 8.12
N THR A 57 -5.59 24.37 9.19
CA THR A 57 -6.93 24.96 9.27
C THR A 57 -7.29 25.81 8.05
N ARG A 58 -6.35 26.60 7.52
CA ARG A 58 -6.57 27.43 6.32
C ARG A 58 -6.86 26.59 5.07
N ASN A 59 -6.14 25.45 4.91
CA ASN A 59 -6.30 24.56 3.77
C ASN A 59 -7.66 23.85 3.85
N MET A 60 -8.03 23.37 5.03
CA MET A 60 -9.32 22.70 5.26
C MET A 60 -10.52 23.63 5.00
N ARG A 61 -10.43 24.90 5.37
CA ARG A 61 -11.47 25.90 5.04
C ARG A 61 -11.62 26.14 3.54
N GLY A 62 -10.59 25.90 2.75
CA GLY A 62 -10.58 26.02 1.29
C GLY A 62 -11.18 24.80 0.56
N LEU A 63 -11.67 23.79 1.28
CA LEU A 63 -12.21 22.54 0.73
C LEU A 63 -13.71 22.37 1.10
N PRO A 64 -14.61 23.20 0.55
CA PRO A 64 -16.05 23.05 0.77
C PRO A 64 -16.65 21.93 -0.07
N GLY A 65 -17.82 21.41 0.32
CA GLY A 65 -18.59 20.49 -0.50
C GLY A 65 -18.91 19.18 0.19
N GLN A 66 -19.85 18.45 -0.39
CA GLN A 66 -20.49 17.26 0.18
C GLN A 66 -20.00 15.94 -0.44
N VAL A 67 -19.16 16.02 -1.44
CA VAL A 67 -18.48 14.88 -2.05
C VAL A 67 -17.03 15.20 -2.26
N GLY A 68 -16.16 14.21 -2.09
CA GLY A 68 -14.73 14.40 -2.27
C GLY A 68 -13.95 13.09 -2.20
N LEU A 69 -12.66 13.20 -2.44
CA LEU A 69 -11.72 12.09 -2.35
C LEU A 69 -10.35 12.58 -1.87
N GLY A 70 -9.53 11.64 -1.42
CA GLY A 70 -8.18 11.96 -0.96
C GLY A 70 -7.25 10.76 -1.01
N GLN A 71 -5.96 11.05 -0.91
CA GLN A 71 -4.89 10.07 -0.91
C GLN A 71 -3.77 10.42 0.06
N VAL A 72 -3.16 9.38 0.63
CA VAL A 72 -1.82 9.40 1.18
C VAL A 72 -0.91 8.59 0.26
N ARG A 73 0.17 9.23 -0.23
CA ARG A 73 1.08 8.65 -1.23
C ARG A 73 2.24 7.93 -0.57
N TYR A 74 2.56 6.77 -1.16
CA TYR A 74 3.86 6.12 -1.07
C TYR A 74 4.40 6.00 -2.49
N PRO A 75 5.58 6.55 -2.82
CA PRO A 75 6.07 6.57 -4.18
C PRO A 75 6.36 5.15 -4.66
N THR A 76 5.71 4.72 -5.74
CA THR A 76 5.90 3.41 -6.38
C THR A 76 6.32 3.54 -7.83
N ALA A 77 5.86 4.63 -8.48
CA ALA A 77 6.26 5.06 -9.82
C ALA A 77 6.47 6.57 -9.78
N GLY A 78 7.32 7.10 -10.65
CA GLY A 78 7.66 8.51 -10.71
C GLY A 78 8.59 8.99 -9.58
N SER A 79 8.86 10.30 -9.50
CA SER A 79 9.77 10.89 -8.52
C SER A 79 9.09 11.13 -7.17
N ALA A 80 9.71 10.67 -6.08
CA ALA A 80 9.29 10.98 -4.71
C ALA A 80 9.42 12.48 -4.37
N TYR A 81 10.20 13.22 -5.16
CA TYR A 81 10.48 14.65 -4.95
C TYR A 81 9.58 15.58 -5.74
N SER A 82 8.78 15.07 -6.71
CA SER A 82 7.85 15.85 -7.51
C SER A 82 6.54 16.08 -6.78
N GLU A 83 6.19 17.35 -6.51
CA GLU A 83 4.85 17.73 -6.01
C GLU A 83 3.77 17.55 -7.09
N GLU A 84 4.14 17.60 -8.36
CA GLU A 84 3.24 17.44 -9.50
C GLU A 84 2.64 16.05 -9.55
N GLU A 85 3.41 15.04 -9.13
CA GLU A 85 2.97 13.64 -9.05
C GLU A 85 2.17 13.30 -7.78
N ALA A 86 2.06 14.24 -6.83
CA ALA A 86 1.14 14.07 -5.72
C ALA A 86 -0.30 13.99 -6.25
N GLN A 87 -1.06 13.03 -5.74
CA GLN A 87 -2.46 12.87 -6.09
C GLN A 87 -3.35 13.71 -5.17
N PRO A 88 -4.56 14.09 -5.61
CA PRO A 88 -5.30 13.68 -6.81
C PRO A 88 -4.81 14.32 -8.11
N PHE A 89 -5.06 13.62 -9.24
CA PHE A 89 -4.95 14.17 -10.59
C PHE A 89 -6.30 14.71 -11.07
N TYR A 90 -6.27 15.67 -12.00
CA TYR A 90 -7.46 16.28 -12.59
C TYR A 90 -7.32 16.39 -14.11
N VAL A 91 -8.38 16.03 -14.82
CA VAL A 91 -8.56 16.33 -16.25
C VAL A 91 -9.89 17.03 -16.47
N ASN A 92 -9.93 18.02 -17.37
CA ASN A 92 -11.10 18.88 -17.57
C ASN A 92 -12.15 18.31 -18.53
N ALA A 93 -11.77 17.44 -19.45
CA ALA A 93 -12.66 16.86 -20.46
C ALA A 93 -12.75 15.34 -20.29
N PRO A 94 -13.94 14.72 -20.60
CA PRO A 94 -15.17 15.38 -21.09
C PRO A 94 -16.05 16.01 -19.99
N TYR A 95 -15.89 15.62 -18.69
CA TYR A 95 -16.81 16.03 -17.62
C TYR A 95 -16.13 16.76 -16.45
N GLY A 96 -14.83 16.91 -16.47
CA GLY A 96 -14.04 17.24 -15.27
C GLY A 96 -13.95 16.02 -14.34
N ILE A 97 -12.81 15.34 -14.38
CA ILE A 97 -12.59 14.12 -13.60
C ILE A 97 -11.44 14.36 -12.65
N VAL A 98 -11.61 13.96 -11.40
CA VAL A 98 -10.53 13.90 -10.40
C VAL A 98 -10.35 12.45 -9.98
N LEU A 99 -9.11 11.97 -9.85
CA LEU A 99 -8.84 10.57 -9.58
C LEU A 99 -7.69 10.40 -8.60
N VAL A 100 -7.85 9.39 -7.73
CA VAL A 100 -6.81 8.81 -6.89
C VAL A 100 -6.69 7.32 -7.14
N HIS A 101 -5.47 6.81 -7.06
CA HIS A 101 -5.12 5.45 -7.40
C HIS A 101 -4.20 4.83 -6.33
N ASN A 102 -4.44 3.57 -6.03
CA ASN A 102 -3.53 2.70 -5.28
C ASN A 102 -3.24 1.46 -6.13
N GLY A 103 -2.01 1.31 -6.57
CA GLY A 103 -1.58 0.22 -7.43
C GLY A 103 -0.36 0.57 -8.26
N ASN A 104 -0.22 -0.11 -9.38
CA ASN A 104 0.76 0.19 -10.43
C ASN A 104 0.32 -0.45 -11.75
N LEU A 105 0.36 0.32 -12.83
CA LEU A 105 0.08 -0.16 -14.18
C LEU A 105 1.36 -0.74 -14.80
N THR A 106 1.30 -2.00 -15.21
CA THR A 106 2.44 -2.68 -15.86
C THR A 106 2.66 -2.20 -17.30
N ASN A 107 1.63 -1.69 -17.97
CA ASN A 107 1.68 -1.20 -19.34
C ASN A 107 1.59 0.34 -19.46
N ALA A 108 1.93 1.08 -18.40
CA ALA A 108 1.79 2.55 -18.38
C ALA A 108 2.53 3.25 -19.52
N GLN A 109 3.74 2.80 -19.85
CA GLN A 109 4.55 3.40 -20.93
C GLN A 109 3.90 3.23 -22.31
N ALA A 110 3.44 2.02 -22.64
CA ALA A 110 2.74 1.78 -23.90
C ALA A 110 1.43 2.57 -24.02
N LEU A 111 0.70 2.69 -22.90
CA LEU A 111 -0.51 3.51 -22.85
C LEU A 111 -0.21 5.00 -22.99
N LYS A 112 0.91 5.50 -22.48
CA LYS A 112 1.33 6.91 -22.64
C LYS A 112 1.55 7.24 -24.13
N GLU A 113 2.18 6.34 -24.88
CA GLU A 113 2.38 6.47 -26.31
C GLU A 113 1.05 6.40 -27.08
N GLU A 114 0.19 5.41 -26.77
CA GLU A 114 -1.14 5.28 -27.37
C GLU A 114 -2.02 6.51 -27.13
N LEU A 115 -2.06 7.04 -25.89
CA LEU A 115 -2.79 8.24 -25.55
C LEU A 115 -2.33 9.45 -26.37
N PHE A 116 -1.01 9.60 -26.57
CA PHE A 116 -0.47 10.71 -27.35
C PHE A 116 -0.77 10.55 -28.85
N ASP A 117 -0.46 9.39 -29.42
CA ASP A 117 -0.52 9.19 -30.87
C ASP A 117 -1.94 8.97 -31.40
N ILE A 118 -2.79 8.26 -30.64
CA ILE A 118 -4.14 7.88 -31.06
C ILE A 118 -5.20 8.76 -30.41
N ASP A 119 -5.21 8.84 -29.08
CA ASP A 119 -6.27 9.53 -28.33
C ASP A 119 -6.07 11.04 -28.28
N ARG A 120 -4.89 11.54 -28.73
CA ARG A 120 -4.50 12.96 -28.75
C ARG A 120 -4.53 13.62 -27.37
N ARG A 121 -4.08 12.85 -26.35
CA ARG A 121 -3.97 13.30 -24.97
C ARG A 121 -2.50 13.41 -24.56
N HIS A 122 -2.12 14.55 -24.02
CA HIS A 122 -0.77 14.77 -23.51
C HIS A 122 -0.67 14.35 -22.04
N ILE A 123 0.40 13.65 -21.68
CA ILE A 123 0.74 13.23 -20.32
C ILE A 123 1.96 14.02 -19.87
N ASN A 124 1.84 14.75 -18.77
CA ASN A 124 2.84 15.71 -18.31
C ASN A 124 3.83 15.12 -17.30
N THR A 125 3.46 14.04 -16.60
CA THR A 125 4.28 13.42 -15.56
C THR A 125 4.64 11.95 -15.91
N ASP A 126 5.44 11.32 -15.08
CA ASP A 126 5.75 9.90 -15.19
C ASP A 126 4.85 9.03 -14.28
N SER A 127 3.80 9.64 -13.71
CA SER A 127 2.83 8.92 -12.90
C SER A 127 1.88 8.09 -13.76
N ASP A 128 1.79 6.81 -13.46
CA ASP A 128 0.79 5.89 -14.05
C ASP A 128 -0.65 6.32 -13.76
N THR A 129 -0.86 7.09 -12.70
CA THR A 129 -2.17 7.65 -12.34
C THR A 129 -2.64 8.71 -13.33
N GLU A 130 -1.72 9.53 -13.88
CA GLU A 130 -2.06 10.48 -14.95
C GLU A 130 -2.43 9.75 -16.24
N VAL A 131 -1.75 8.66 -16.54
CA VAL A 131 -2.11 7.77 -17.65
C VAL A 131 -3.52 7.19 -17.44
N LEU A 132 -3.79 6.64 -16.27
CA LEU A 132 -5.07 6.01 -15.94
C LEU A 132 -6.25 6.98 -16.03
N ILE A 133 -6.12 8.20 -15.49
CA ILE A 133 -7.20 9.19 -15.56
C ILE A 133 -7.49 9.62 -17.00
N ASN A 134 -6.47 9.69 -17.85
CA ASN A 134 -6.63 10.03 -19.26
C ASN A 134 -7.26 8.88 -20.07
N VAL A 135 -6.93 7.62 -19.75
CA VAL A 135 -7.64 6.46 -20.32
C VAL A 135 -9.11 6.48 -19.94
N LEU A 136 -9.43 6.68 -18.65
CA LEU A 136 -10.82 6.76 -18.17
C LEU A 136 -11.58 7.92 -18.84
N ALA A 137 -10.94 9.07 -18.98
CA ALA A 137 -11.54 10.25 -19.62
C ALA A 137 -11.84 9.98 -21.10
N HIS A 138 -10.94 9.32 -21.81
CA HIS A 138 -11.13 8.95 -23.23
C HIS A 138 -12.29 7.96 -23.37
N GLU A 139 -12.34 6.91 -22.57
CA GLU A 139 -13.42 5.91 -22.63
C GLU A 139 -14.80 6.51 -22.29
N LEU A 140 -14.86 7.44 -21.32
CA LEU A 140 -16.09 8.18 -21.02
C LEU A 140 -16.52 9.07 -22.20
N GLU A 141 -15.58 9.69 -22.90
CA GLU A 141 -15.86 10.49 -24.10
C GLU A 141 -16.42 9.64 -25.24
N LEU A 142 -15.81 8.48 -25.52
CA LEU A 142 -16.29 7.56 -26.55
C LEU A 142 -17.71 7.06 -26.26
N VAL A 143 -18.02 6.70 -25.03
CA VAL A 143 -19.35 6.27 -24.62
C VAL A 143 -20.38 7.41 -24.77
N ALA A 144 -20.01 8.64 -24.41
CA ALA A 144 -20.87 9.81 -24.58
C ALA A 144 -21.16 10.09 -26.07
N LEU A 145 -20.15 10.05 -26.92
CA LEU A 145 -20.30 10.24 -28.36
C LEU A 145 -21.15 9.17 -29.02
N ALA A 146 -21.01 7.90 -28.63
CA ALA A 146 -21.78 6.77 -29.15
C ALA A 146 -23.27 6.83 -28.77
N SER A 147 -23.64 7.56 -27.73
CA SER A 147 -25.02 7.65 -27.20
C SER A 147 -25.92 8.66 -27.91
N SER A 148 -25.51 9.13 -29.10
CA SER A 148 -26.28 9.99 -30.03
C SER A 148 -26.46 11.45 -29.63
N GLY A 149 -25.52 12.31 -29.98
CA GLY A 149 -25.81 13.61 -30.62
C GLY A 149 -26.47 14.73 -29.86
N SER A 150 -26.62 14.67 -28.56
CA SER A 150 -26.92 15.84 -27.75
C SER A 150 -26.75 15.53 -26.26
N SER A 151 -26.29 16.49 -25.53
CA SER A 151 -26.11 16.62 -24.06
C SER A 151 -27.01 15.73 -23.16
N LEU A 152 -27.00 14.42 -23.33
CA LEU A 152 -27.62 13.52 -22.37
C LEU A 152 -26.79 13.50 -21.08
N PRO A 153 -27.40 13.57 -19.91
CA PRO A 153 -26.69 13.44 -18.66
C PRO A 153 -25.98 12.09 -18.62
N LEU A 154 -24.75 12.08 -18.10
CA LEU A 154 -23.99 10.85 -17.86
C LEU A 154 -24.82 9.93 -16.95
N THR A 155 -25.10 8.71 -17.42
CA THR A 155 -25.85 7.71 -16.66
C THR A 155 -24.90 6.70 -16.00
N PRO A 156 -25.31 5.98 -14.95
CA PRO A 156 -24.51 4.88 -14.39
C PRO A 156 -24.10 3.83 -15.44
N GLU A 157 -24.98 3.57 -16.42
CA GLU A 157 -24.70 2.66 -17.54
C GLU A 157 -23.52 3.11 -18.39
N HIS A 158 -23.44 4.42 -18.69
CA HIS A 158 -22.31 4.99 -19.44
C HIS A 158 -21.01 4.85 -18.65
N VAL A 159 -21.04 5.11 -17.33
CA VAL A 159 -19.89 4.96 -16.44
C VAL A 159 -19.37 3.52 -16.44
N PHE A 160 -20.27 2.55 -16.29
CA PHE A 160 -19.89 1.14 -16.26
C PHE A 160 -19.37 0.62 -17.60
N LYS A 161 -19.90 1.10 -18.73
CA LYS A 161 -19.35 0.79 -20.07
C LYS A 161 -17.93 1.32 -20.21
N ALA A 162 -17.69 2.54 -19.79
CA ALA A 162 -16.35 3.13 -19.82
C ALA A 162 -15.37 2.34 -18.94
N VAL A 163 -15.74 1.96 -17.71
CA VAL A 163 -14.89 1.13 -16.84
C VAL A 163 -14.62 -0.23 -17.48
N GLY A 164 -15.61 -0.86 -18.14
CA GLY A 164 -15.40 -2.10 -18.88
C GLY A 164 -14.37 -1.98 -20.01
N ALA A 165 -14.33 -0.83 -20.70
CA ALA A 165 -13.33 -0.52 -21.70
C ALA A 165 -11.94 -0.24 -21.08
N VAL A 166 -11.91 0.48 -19.94
CA VAL A 166 -10.69 0.71 -19.16
C VAL A 166 -10.05 -0.63 -18.76
N HIS A 167 -10.82 -1.61 -18.24
CA HIS A 167 -10.30 -2.93 -17.87
C HIS A 167 -9.67 -3.71 -19.05
N LYS A 168 -10.06 -3.41 -20.28
CA LYS A 168 -9.47 -4.03 -21.48
C LYS A 168 -8.15 -3.41 -21.91
N ARG A 169 -7.97 -2.12 -21.61
CA ARG A 169 -6.77 -1.35 -22.01
C ARG A 169 -5.67 -1.42 -20.98
N ILE A 170 -6.00 -1.24 -19.67
CA ILE A 170 -5.01 -1.17 -18.61
C ILE A 170 -4.67 -2.55 -18.06
N LYS A 171 -3.39 -2.74 -17.71
CA LYS A 171 -2.86 -3.95 -17.10
C LYS A 171 -2.14 -3.60 -15.79
N GLY A 172 -2.01 -4.61 -14.91
CA GLY A 172 -1.40 -4.43 -13.60
C GLY A 172 -2.40 -4.49 -12.47
N SER A 173 -2.16 -3.74 -11.40
CA SER A 173 -3.03 -3.69 -10.23
C SER A 173 -3.55 -2.28 -9.98
N TYR A 174 -4.82 -2.15 -9.64
CA TYR A 174 -5.41 -0.85 -9.34
C TYR A 174 -6.66 -0.93 -8.49
N ALA A 175 -6.68 -0.11 -7.44
CA ALA A 175 -7.87 0.34 -6.76
C ALA A 175 -8.00 1.85 -7.04
N VAL A 176 -9.14 2.26 -7.55
CA VAL A 176 -9.37 3.61 -8.08
C VAL A 176 -10.59 4.23 -7.43
N ILE A 177 -10.48 5.50 -7.06
CA ILE A 177 -11.62 6.33 -6.70
C ILE A 177 -11.56 7.59 -7.57
N ALA A 178 -12.65 7.88 -8.28
CA ALA A 178 -12.76 9.04 -9.14
C ALA A 178 -14.01 9.86 -8.84
N LEU A 179 -13.89 11.16 -8.93
CA LEU A 179 -14.98 12.11 -8.83
C LEU A 179 -15.28 12.66 -10.21
N ILE A 180 -16.51 12.47 -10.70
CA ILE A 180 -16.97 13.02 -11.97
C ILE A 180 -17.83 14.25 -11.67
N ALA A 181 -17.34 15.42 -12.09
CA ALA A 181 -17.94 16.71 -11.71
C ALA A 181 -19.41 16.81 -12.14
N GLY A 182 -20.28 17.12 -11.17
CA GLY A 182 -21.71 17.22 -11.38
C GLY A 182 -22.47 15.89 -11.47
N HIS A 183 -21.78 14.73 -11.33
CA HIS A 183 -22.41 13.42 -11.52
C HIS A 183 -22.28 12.50 -10.30
N GLY A 184 -21.10 12.33 -9.70
CA GLY A 184 -20.95 11.47 -8.53
C GLY A 184 -19.55 10.93 -8.30
N LEU A 185 -19.47 9.95 -7.40
CA LEU A 185 -18.25 9.26 -6.99
C LEU A 185 -18.24 7.86 -7.61
N LEU A 186 -17.20 7.57 -8.40
CA LEU A 186 -16.92 6.28 -9.01
C LEU A 186 -15.81 5.59 -8.23
N ALA A 187 -15.93 4.28 -7.98
CA ALA A 187 -14.82 3.48 -7.52
C ALA A 187 -14.80 2.14 -8.25
N PHE A 188 -13.61 1.62 -8.57
CA PHE A 188 -13.46 0.33 -9.22
C PHE A 188 -12.12 -0.32 -8.86
N ARG A 189 -12.08 -1.64 -9.02
CA ARG A 189 -10.97 -2.48 -8.61
C ARG A 189 -10.50 -3.34 -9.79
N ASP A 190 -9.21 -3.65 -9.84
CA ASP A 190 -8.62 -4.49 -10.88
C ASP A 190 -9.30 -5.87 -10.99
N PRO A 191 -9.25 -6.55 -12.16
CA PRO A 191 -9.94 -7.83 -12.39
C PRO A 191 -9.45 -8.99 -11.51
N PHE A 192 -8.28 -8.85 -10.86
CA PHE A 192 -7.74 -9.86 -9.94
C PHE A 192 -7.99 -9.50 -8.47
N GLY A 193 -8.43 -8.26 -8.19
CA GLY A 193 -8.61 -7.79 -6.83
C GLY A 193 -7.31 -7.72 -6.03
N ILE A 194 -6.18 -7.36 -6.69
CA ILE A 194 -4.87 -7.32 -6.06
C ILE A 194 -4.82 -6.25 -4.97
N ARG A 195 -5.26 -5.02 -5.31
CA ARG A 195 -5.29 -3.92 -4.34
C ARG A 195 -6.61 -3.89 -3.58
N PRO A 196 -6.57 -3.65 -2.26
CA PRO A 196 -7.77 -3.63 -1.46
C PRO A 196 -8.61 -2.37 -1.73
N LEU A 197 -9.93 -2.56 -1.74
CA LEU A 197 -10.92 -1.50 -1.83
C LEU A 197 -12.22 -1.98 -1.21
N CYS A 198 -12.76 -1.24 -0.24
CA CYS A 198 -14.02 -1.55 0.41
C CYS A 198 -14.90 -0.31 0.50
N TYR A 199 -16.19 -0.49 0.77
CA TYR A 199 -17.09 0.62 1.01
C TYR A 199 -18.00 0.36 2.21
N GLY A 200 -18.44 1.45 2.79
CA GLY A 200 -19.33 1.48 3.94
C GLY A 200 -20.35 2.59 3.84
N GLU A 201 -21.30 2.52 4.74
CA GLU A 201 -22.41 3.46 4.84
C GLU A 201 -22.60 3.90 6.29
N ALA A 202 -23.11 5.11 6.46
CA ALA A 202 -23.58 5.62 7.73
C ALA A 202 -24.92 6.30 7.55
N ASN A 203 -25.79 6.16 8.55
CA ASN A 203 -27.02 6.93 8.66
C ASN A 203 -26.89 7.87 9.84
N ASN A 204 -26.97 9.14 9.60
CA ASN A 204 -26.98 10.16 10.63
C ASN A 204 -28.27 10.98 10.56
N ASN A 205 -28.46 11.91 11.50
CA ASN A 205 -29.65 12.76 11.55
C ASN A 205 -29.83 13.63 10.30
N SER A 206 -28.79 13.77 9.47
CA SER A 206 -28.78 14.59 8.26
C SER A 206 -29.04 13.78 6.98
N GLY A 207 -29.01 12.43 7.04
CA GLY A 207 -29.24 11.54 5.91
C GLY A 207 -28.26 10.39 5.79
N HIS A 208 -28.24 9.78 4.61
CA HIS A 208 -27.41 8.63 4.28
C HIS A 208 -26.07 9.08 3.70
N GLU A 209 -24.99 8.47 4.14
CA GLU A 209 -23.61 8.77 3.75
C GLU A 209 -22.91 7.51 3.25
N PHE A 210 -22.00 7.70 2.31
CA PHE A 210 -21.15 6.64 1.77
C PHE A 210 -19.67 7.01 1.90
N MET A 211 -18.86 6.01 2.22
CA MET A 211 -17.41 6.11 2.14
C MET A 211 -16.84 4.89 1.43
N VAL A 212 -15.85 5.12 0.57
CA VAL A 212 -15.02 4.10 -0.09
C VAL A 212 -13.60 4.29 0.41
N ALA A 213 -12.90 3.21 0.76
CA ALA A 213 -11.55 3.30 1.30
C ALA A 213 -10.70 2.08 0.97
N SER A 214 -9.38 2.22 1.09
CA SER A 214 -8.44 1.12 0.95
C SER A 214 -8.58 0.06 2.04
N GLU A 215 -8.95 0.45 3.26
CA GLU A 215 -9.09 -0.46 4.41
C GLU A 215 -10.33 -0.14 5.24
N SER A 216 -10.95 -1.19 5.83
CA SER A 216 -12.14 -1.06 6.66
C SER A 216 -11.96 -0.17 7.88
N VAL A 217 -10.73 -0.10 8.43
CA VAL A 217 -10.41 0.76 9.56
C VAL A 217 -10.69 2.24 9.30
N ALA A 218 -10.59 2.70 8.05
CA ALA A 218 -10.94 4.07 7.68
C ALA A 218 -12.44 4.30 7.75
N LEU A 219 -13.25 3.30 7.38
CA LEU A 219 -14.71 3.34 7.48
C LEU A 219 -15.15 3.35 8.95
N GLU A 220 -14.72 2.36 9.71
CA GLU A 220 -15.12 2.17 11.10
C GLU A 220 -14.69 3.35 11.99
N GLY A 221 -13.44 3.82 11.82
CA GLY A 221 -12.90 4.93 12.57
C GLY A 221 -13.56 6.28 12.27
N THR A 222 -14.29 6.40 11.16
CA THR A 222 -15.11 7.58 10.79
C THR A 222 -16.61 7.35 10.99
N GLY A 223 -17.02 6.24 11.62
CA GLY A 223 -18.40 5.95 11.96
C GLY A 223 -19.22 5.30 10.85
N HIS A 224 -18.59 4.81 9.79
CA HIS A 224 -19.25 4.06 8.71
C HIS A 224 -19.20 2.56 9.00
N ARG A 225 -20.32 1.89 8.82
CA ARG A 225 -20.41 0.43 8.86
C ARG A 225 -19.87 -0.13 7.55
N LEU A 226 -18.90 -1.02 7.62
CA LEU A 226 -18.43 -1.79 6.47
C LEU A 226 -19.61 -2.55 5.84
N VAL A 227 -19.87 -2.32 4.56
CA VAL A 227 -20.86 -3.10 3.78
C VAL A 227 -20.18 -4.33 3.20
N ARG A 228 -19.16 -4.14 2.39
CA ARG A 228 -18.31 -5.19 1.82
C ARG A 228 -17.11 -4.62 1.06
N ASP A 229 -16.23 -5.51 0.68
CA ASP A 229 -15.19 -5.20 -0.30
C ASP A 229 -15.80 -5.02 -1.71
N VAL A 230 -15.15 -4.19 -2.53
CA VAL A 230 -15.45 -4.09 -3.97
C VAL A 230 -14.88 -5.35 -4.64
N ALA A 231 -15.70 -6.08 -5.38
CA ALA A 231 -15.27 -7.32 -5.99
C ALA A 231 -14.21 -7.08 -7.10
N PRO A 232 -13.40 -8.09 -7.44
CA PRO A 232 -12.47 -8.00 -8.57
C PRO A 232 -13.20 -7.59 -9.85
N GLY A 233 -12.71 -6.55 -10.54
CA GLY A 233 -13.31 -6.03 -11.78
C GLY A 233 -14.64 -5.32 -11.63
N GLU A 234 -15.16 -5.18 -10.41
CA GLU A 234 -16.39 -4.46 -10.13
C GLU A 234 -16.17 -2.95 -10.11
N ALA A 235 -17.18 -2.21 -10.58
CA ALA A 235 -17.33 -0.78 -10.36
C ALA A 235 -18.54 -0.49 -9.50
N ILE A 236 -18.40 0.51 -8.62
CA ILE A 236 -19.49 1.13 -7.86
C ILE A 236 -19.57 2.60 -8.24
N PHE A 237 -20.77 3.11 -8.42
CA PHE A 237 -21.02 4.51 -8.71
C PHE A 237 -22.09 5.04 -7.76
N ILE A 238 -21.75 6.09 -7.01
CA ILE A 238 -22.63 6.76 -6.07
C ILE A 238 -22.98 8.11 -6.68
N ASP A 239 -24.22 8.27 -7.12
CA ASP A 239 -24.66 9.53 -7.73
C ASP A 239 -24.86 10.63 -6.66
N LEU A 240 -24.98 11.88 -7.10
CA LEU A 240 -25.13 13.02 -6.19
C LEU A 240 -26.46 13.01 -5.40
N GLN A 241 -27.41 12.13 -5.74
CA GLN A 241 -28.63 11.87 -4.97
C GLN A 241 -28.42 10.81 -3.89
N GLY A 242 -27.20 10.28 -3.74
CA GLY A 242 -26.89 9.23 -2.76
C GLY A 242 -27.41 7.85 -3.14
N ARG A 243 -27.64 7.57 -4.41
CA ARG A 243 -28.02 6.23 -4.89
C ARG A 243 -26.76 5.46 -5.28
N LEU A 244 -26.62 4.27 -4.71
CA LEU A 244 -25.54 3.35 -5.03
C LEU A 244 -25.92 2.46 -6.22
N HIS A 245 -25.06 2.45 -7.23
CA HIS A 245 -25.14 1.59 -8.41
C HIS A 245 -23.90 0.71 -8.45
N THR A 246 -24.04 -0.57 -8.75
CA THR A 246 -22.91 -1.52 -8.82
C THR A 246 -22.99 -2.37 -10.07
N ARG A 247 -21.82 -2.72 -10.66
CA ARG A 247 -21.75 -3.61 -11.82
C ARG A 247 -20.41 -4.32 -11.90
N GLN A 248 -20.47 -5.60 -12.28
CA GLN A 248 -19.28 -6.31 -12.75
C GLN A 248 -18.91 -5.81 -14.14
N CYS A 249 -17.72 -5.22 -14.29
CA CYS A 249 -17.25 -4.61 -15.52
C CYS A 249 -16.14 -5.42 -16.23
N ALA A 250 -15.49 -6.37 -15.53
CA ALA A 250 -14.49 -7.26 -16.12
C ALA A 250 -15.12 -8.56 -16.64
N GLU A 251 -14.55 -9.12 -17.72
CA GLU A 251 -15.04 -10.36 -18.36
C GLU A 251 -14.73 -11.61 -17.54
N SER A 252 -13.56 -11.69 -16.91
CA SER A 252 -13.08 -12.87 -16.19
C SER A 252 -12.46 -12.50 -14.84
N PRO A 253 -13.26 -12.01 -13.88
CA PRO A 253 -12.75 -11.60 -12.59
C PRO A 253 -12.35 -12.81 -11.74
N SER A 254 -11.28 -12.67 -10.96
CA SER A 254 -10.80 -13.70 -10.04
C SER A 254 -10.18 -13.06 -8.80
N LEU A 255 -10.60 -13.47 -7.60
CA LEU A 255 -10.10 -12.90 -6.36
C LEU A 255 -8.73 -13.48 -6.00
N ASN A 256 -7.69 -12.67 -6.20
CA ASN A 256 -6.29 -12.98 -5.89
C ASN A 256 -5.65 -11.80 -5.15
N PRO A 257 -6.04 -11.54 -3.90
CA PRO A 257 -5.53 -10.40 -3.15
C PRO A 257 -4.03 -10.49 -2.91
N CYS A 258 -3.40 -9.35 -2.73
CA CYS A 258 -1.98 -9.28 -2.43
C CYS A 258 -1.69 -9.93 -1.06
N MET A 259 -0.85 -10.97 -1.04
CA MET A 259 -0.46 -11.66 0.18
C MET A 259 0.30 -10.74 1.15
N PHE A 260 1.09 -9.82 0.63
CA PHE A 260 1.88 -8.91 1.46
C PHE A 260 1.03 -7.92 2.28
N GLU A 261 -0.22 -7.69 1.89
CA GLU A 261 -1.19 -6.94 2.70
C GLU A 261 -1.45 -7.66 4.03
N TYR A 262 -1.72 -8.94 4.01
CA TYR A 262 -1.96 -9.74 5.22
C TYR A 262 -0.71 -9.91 6.08
N VAL A 263 0.46 -10.04 5.46
CA VAL A 263 1.73 -10.20 6.17
C VAL A 263 2.14 -8.91 6.88
N TYR A 264 2.12 -7.77 6.17
CA TYR A 264 2.76 -6.55 6.65
C TYR A 264 1.95 -5.27 6.49
N LEU A 265 1.40 -5.01 5.27
CA LEU A 265 1.01 -3.65 4.89
C LEU A 265 -0.26 -3.17 5.57
N ALA A 266 -1.32 -4.00 5.61
CA ALA A 266 -2.58 -3.62 6.23
C ALA A 266 -2.49 -3.54 7.76
N ARG A 267 -3.33 -2.74 8.35
CA ARG A 267 -3.47 -2.69 9.81
C ARG A 267 -4.07 -3.99 10.33
N PRO A 268 -3.65 -4.48 11.49
CA PRO A 268 -4.18 -5.72 12.05
C PRO A 268 -5.69 -5.66 12.36
N ASP A 269 -6.22 -4.48 12.65
CA ASP A 269 -7.63 -4.22 12.91
C ASP A 269 -8.49 -4.07 11.64
N SER A 270 -7.90 -4.19 10.44
CA SER A 270 -8.63 -4.17 9.17
C SER A 270 -9.21 -5.54 8.81
N VAL A 271 -10.36 -5.51 8.12
CA VAL A 271 -10.93 -6.64 7.40
C VAL A 271 -10.78 -6.36 5.90
N MET A 272 -10.22 -7.31 5.15
CA MET A 272 -10.01 -7.21 3.70
C MET A 272 -10.43 -8.50 3.03
N ASP A 273 -11.22 -8.39 1.97
CA ASP A 273 -11.77 -9.53 1.24
C ASP A 273 -12.42 -10.56 2.21
N GLY A 274 -13.16 -10.04 3.20
CA GLY A 274 -13.82 -10.85 4.23
C GLY A 274 -12.86 -11.53 5.23
N VAL A 275 -11.56 -11.25 5.17
CA VAL A 275 -10.55 -11.83 6.06
C VAL A 275 -10.07 -10.79 7.08
N SER A 276 -10.16 -11.10 8.36
CA SER A 276 -9.51 -10.31 9.41
C SER A 276 -8.00 -10.45 9.29
N VAL A 277 -7.30 -9.33 9.10
CA VAL A 277 -5.83 -9.28 9.02
C VAL A 277 -5.19 -9.82 10.30
N TYR A 278 -5.78 -9.50 11.45
CA TYR A 278 -5.32 -10.03 12.75
C TYR A 278 -5.39 -11.57 12.78
N HIS A 279 -6.53 -12.14 12.37
CA HIS A 279 -6.71 -13.59 12.33
C HIS A 279 -5.75 -14.25 11.34
N ALA A 280 -5.56 -13.67 10.15
CA ALA A 280 -4.57 -14.14 9.20
C ALA A 280 -3.16 -14.20 9.83
N ARG A 281 -2.73 -13.15 10.54
CA ARG A 281 -1.43 -13.12 11.22
C ARG A 281 -1.31 -14.12 12.36
N LEU A 282 -2.39 -14.40 13.10
CA LEU A 282 -2.39 -15.49 14.08
C LEU A 282 -2.15 -16.84 13.39
N ASN A 283 -2.84 -17.13 12.30
CA ASN A 283 -2.68 -18.36 11.54
C ASN A 283 -1.26 -18.50 10.94
N LEU A 284 -0.66 -17.38 10.51
CA LEU A 284 0.76 -17.38 10.10
C LEU A 284 1.69 -17.73 11.25
N GLY A 285 1.40 -17.28 12.46
CA GLY A 285 2.15 -17.65 13.67
C GLY A 285 2.03 -19.14 14.01
N GLU A 286 0.85 -19.73 13.84
CA GLU A 286 0.60 -21.15 14.05
C GLU A 286 1.42 -22.02 13.09
N THR A 287 1.40 -21.69 11.79
CA THR A 287 2.19 -22.43 10.78
C THR A 287 3.69 -22.22 10.93
N LEU A 288 4.12 -21.01 11.32
CA LEU A 288 5.52 -20.73 11.60
C LEU A 288 6.01 -21.54 12.82
N ALA A 289 5.17 -21.73 13.85
CA ALA A 289 5.51 -22.57 14.99
C ALA A 289 5.77 -24.04 14.57
N GLN A 290 4.98 -24.57 13.64
CA GLN A 290 5.20 -25.92 13.08
C GLN A 290 6.57 -26.00 12.37
N ARG A 291 6.95 -24.95 11.63
CA ARG A 291 8.28 -24.87 11.00
C ARG A 291 9.40 -24.82 12.04
N VAL A 292 9.23 -24.06 13.12
CA VAL A 292 10.21 -24.02 14.23
C VAL A 292 10.38 -25.42 14.84
N ILE A 293 9.28 -26.08 15.20
CA ILE A 293 9.30 -27.44 15.81
C ILE A 293 10.00 -28.45 14.89
N SER A 294 9.79 -28.37 13.57
CA SER A 294 10.43 -29.26 12.60
C SER A 294 11.91 -28.97 12.36
N THR A 295 12.38 -27.77 12.73
CA THR A 295 13.77 -27.32 12.47
C THR A 295 14.65 -27.46 13.71
N MET A 296 14.12 -27.22 14.90
CA MET A 296 14.87 -27.24 16.15
C MET A 296 14.00 -27.63 17.35
N PRO A 297 14.57 -28.21 18.41
CA PRO A 297 13.83 -28.53 19.64
C PRO A 297 13.32 -27.24 20.30
N PRO A 298 12.04 -27.12 20.65
CA PRO A 298 11.53 -25.99 21.41
C PRO A 298 12.22 -25.78 22.77
N SER A 299 12.82 -26.83 23.37
CA SER A 299 13.60 -26.74 24.61
C SER A 299 14.77 -25.78 24.51
N ASP A 300 15.31 -25.56 23.32
CA ASP A 300 16.44 -24.67 23.08
C ASP A 300 16.06 -23.18 23.09
N ILE A 301 14.78 -22.87 23.15
CA ILE A 301 14.23 -21.51 23.16
C ILE A 301 13.75 -21.19 24.58
N ASP A 302 14.25 -20.09 25.17
CA ASP A 302 13.80 -19.60 26.48
C ASP A 302 12.64 -18.61 26.36
N VAL A 303 12.66 -17.78 25.31
CA VAL A 303 11.70 -16.69 25.14
C VAL A 303 11.49 -16.34 23.66
N VAL A 304 10.26 -15.96 23.32
CA VAL A 304 9.88 -15.43 22.00
C VAL A 304 9.71 -13.93 22.10
N VAL A 305 10.37 -13.18 21.22
CA VAL A 305 10.38 -11.73 21.19
C VAL A 305 9.96 -11.24 19.80
N PRO A 306 8.86 -10.46 19.68
CA PRO A 306 8.47 -9.86 18.40
C PRO A 306 9.39 -8.69 18.04
N ILE A 307 9.57 -8.48 16.73
CA ILE A 307 10.06 -7.21 16.20
C ILE A 307 8.84 -6.30 15.96
N PRO A 308 8.71 -5.19 16.72
CA PRO A 308 7.49 -4.38 16.63
C PRO A 308 7.38 -3.65 15.30
N GLU A 309 6.16 -3.43 14.79
CA GLU A 309 4.85 -3.69 15.38
C GLU A 309 4.10 -4.86 14.73
N SER A 310 4.32 -5.11 13.44
CA SER A 310 3.52 -6.00 12.56
C SER A 310 3.64 -7.47 12.91
N SER A 311 4.78 -7.89 13.47
CA SER A 311 5.02 -9.30 13.82
C SER A 311 4.35 -9.76 15.13
N ARG A 312 3.83 -8.85 15.95
CA ARG A 312 3.28 -9.18 17.29
C ARG A 312 2.23 -10.28 17.27
N PRO A 313 1.19 -10.27 16.42
CA PRO A 313 0.18 -11.33 16.42
C PRO A 313 0.78 -12.69 16.08
N SER A 314 1.65 -12.75 15.08
CA SER A 314 2.33 -14.00 14.69
C SER A 314 3.26 -14.51 15.77
N ALA A 315 4.04 -13.63 16.40
CA ALA A 315 4.94 -14.02 17.49
C ALA A 315 4.18 -14.50 18.74
N MET A 316 3.06 -13.85 19.07
CA MET A 316 2.21 -14.24 20.19
C MET A 316 1.64 -15.64 19.99
N GLN A 317 1.07 -15.92 18.82
CA GLN A 317 0.51 -17.24 18.51
C GLN A 317 1.60 -18.30 18.44
N LEU A 318 2.76 -17.98 17.84
CA LEU A 318 3.92 -18.87 17.79
C LEU A 318 4.39 -19.23 19.21
N ALA A 319 4.55 -18.25 20.10
CA ALA A 319 4.96 -18.46 21.48
C ALA A 319 3.97 -19.37 22.23
N HIS A 320 2.67 -19.11 22.08
CA HIS A 320 1.60 -19.94 22.63
C HIS A 320 1.71 -21.40 22.15
N ARG A 321 1.90 -21.61 20.85
CA ARG A 321 2.01 -22.96 20.25
C ARG A 321 3.26 -23.71 20.70
N LEU A 322 4.38 -23.01 20.92
CA LEU A 322 5.62 -23.59 21.45
C LEU A 322 5.60 -23.82 22.96
N GLY A 323 4.60 -23.32 23.69
CA GLY A 323 4.57 -23.31 25.15
C GLY A 323 5.68 -22.46 25.77
N LYS A 324 6.08 -21.35 25.10
CA LYS A 324 7.17 -20.47 25.52
C LYS A 324 6.66 -19.11 25.93
N PRO A 325 7.36 -18.42 26.86
CA PRO A 325 7.03 -17.06 27.23
C PRO A 325 7.11 -16.13 26.00
N TYR A 326 6.08 -15.30 25.81
CA TYR A 326 6.12 -14.14 24.93
C TYR A 326 6.56 -12.91 25.73
N ARG A 327 7.51 -12.13 25.24
CA ARG A 327 8.00 -10.90 25.89
C ARG A 327 8.27 -9.80 24.89
N GLU A 328 7.89 -8.57 25.24
CA GLU A 328 8.26 -7.38 24.50
C GLU A 328 9.74 -7.02 24.79
N GLY A 329 10.65 -7.60 24.00
CA GLY A 329 12.09 -7.34 24.18
C GLY A 329 12.57 -6.07 23.51
N PHE A 330 11.80 -5.50 22.57
CA PHE A 330 12.11 -4.26 21.88
C PHE A 330 11.00 -3.22 22.06
N VAL A 331 11.39 -1.98 22.29
CA VAL A 331 10.47 -0.83 22.34
C VAL A 331 10.75 0.08 21.16
N LYS A 332 9.69 0.37 20.39
CA LYS A 332 9.76 1.33 19.29
C LYS A 332 9.58 2.76 19.80
N ASN A 333 10.48 3.64 19.43
CA ASN A 333 10.31 5.07 19.70
C ASN A 333 9.20 5.64 18.79
N ARG A 334 8.05 5.96 19.41
CA ARG A 334 6.86 6.47 18.71
C ARG A 334 7.03 7.89 18.16
N TYR A 335 8.01 8.63 18.67
CA TYR A 335 8.27 10.02 18.28
C TYR A 335 9.26 10.14 17.12
N VAL A 336 9.95 9.05 16.77
CA VAL A 336 10.80 8.98 15.57
C VAL A 336 9.96 8.39 14.44
N GLY A 337 9.55 9.22 13.50
CA GLY A 337 8.82 8.81 12.30
C GLY A 337 9.63 7.82 11.44
N ARG A 338 9.01 7.23 10.42
CA ARG A 338 9.78 6.55 9.37
C ARG A 338 10.70 7.60 8.78
N THR A 339 12.01 7.46 8.99
CA THR A 339 12.97 8.21 8.20
C THR A 339 12.80 7.75 6.77
N PHE A 340 12.37 8.65 5.89
CA PHE A 340 12.46 8.46 4.45
C PHE A 340 13.83 7.87 4.14
N ILE A 341 13.88 7.04 3.12
CA ILE A 341 15.07 6.31 2.68
C ILE A 341 16.27 7.25 2.69
N MET A 342 17.05 7.20 3.76
CA MET A 342 18.28 7.99 3.81
C MET A 342 19.35 7.22 3.04
N PRO A 343 20.02 7.81 2.06
CA PRO A 343 21.11 7.18 1.34
C PRO A 343 22.30 6.93 2.27
N GLY A 344 22.95 5.78 2.08
CA GLY A 344 24.14 5.39 2.79
C GLY A 344 23.93 4.38 3.93
N GLN A 345 24.71 3.29 3.91
CA GLN A 345 24.63 2.20 4.91
C GLN A 345 24.90 2.66 6.35
N GLY A 346 25.78 3.66 6.55
CA GLY A 346 26.10 4.18 7.88
C GLY A 346 24.96 4.96 8.53
N VAL A 347 24.15 5.67 7.74
CA VAL A 347 22.98 6.43 8.23
C VAL A 347 21.83 5.48 8.56
N ARG A 348 21.64 4.42 7.79
CA ARG A 348 20.63 3.38 8.04
C ARG A 348 20.85 2.65 9.37
N LYS A 349 22.12 2.36 9.74
CA LYS A 349 22.46 1.75 11.03
C LYS A 349 22.07 2.62 12.23
N LYS A 350 22.40 3.91 12.19
CA LYS A 350 21.95 4.87 13.22
C LYS A 350 20.41 4.95 13.31
N SER A 351 19.73 4.85 12.19
CA SER A 351 18.27 4.96 12.11
C SER A 351 17.52 3.79 12.79
N VAL A 352 18.02 2.55 12.73
CA VAL A 352 17.42 1.41 13.44
C VAL A 352 17.54 1.59 14.94
N ARG A 353 18.73 1.95 15.45
CA ARG A 353 19.00 2.16 16.88
C ARG A 353 18.27 3.37 17.47
N GLN A 354 17.96 4.38 16.66
CA GLN A 354 17.12 5.50 17.09
C GLN A 354 15.65 5.13 17.22
N LYS A 355 15.21 4.13 16.44
CA LYS A 355 13.81 3.69 16.38
C LYS A 355 13.48 2.56 17.33
N LEU A 356 14.44 1.69 17.63
CA LEU A 356 14.27 0.51 18.48
C LEU A 356 15.27 0.53 19.62
N ASN A 357 14.79 0.18 20.81
CA ASN A 357 15.64 -0.01 21.99
C ASN A 357 15.37 -1.37 22.61
N ALA A 358 16.44 -2.10 22.99
CA ALA A 358 16.34 -3.40 23.62
C ALA A 358 16.11 -3.28 25.14
N ILE A 359 15.23 -4.11 25.69
CA ILE A 359 15.02 -4.27 27.12
C ILE A 359 15.97 -5.37 27.61
N GLY A 360 17.16 -5.00 28.13
CA GLY A 360 18.24 -5.93 28.44
C GLY A 360 17.86 -7.11 29.33
N MET A 361 16.96 -6.94 30.29
CA MET A 361 16.50 -8.02 31.15
C MET A 361 15.79 -9.16 30.40
N GLU A 362 15.23 -8.91 29.23
CA GLU A 362 14.56 -9.92 28.42
C GLU A 362 15.52 -10.73 27.57
N PHE A 363 16.76 -10.27 27.40
CA PHE A 363 17.80 -10.93 26.60
C PHE A 363 18.89 -11.60 27.42
N LYS A 364 19.28 -11.00 28.54
CA LYS A 364 20.45 -11.41 29.31
C LYS A 364 20.39 -12.88 29.76
N GLY A 365 21.36 -13.67 29.29
CA GLY A 365 21.51 -15.08 29.63
C GLY A 365 20.50 -16.01 28.98
N ARG A 366 19.72 -15.55 27.99
CA ARG A 366 18.63 -16.34 27.38
C ARG A 366 18.94 -16.70 25.92
N ASN A 367 18.38 -17.81 25.50
CA ASN A 367 18.25 -18.19 24.09
C ASN A 367 16.96 -17.59 23.54
N VAL A 368 17.05 -16.59 22.67
CA VAL A 368 15.92 -15.79 22.23
C VAL A 368 15.51 -16.16 20.82
N LEU A 369 14.22 -16.40 20.58
CA LEU A 369 13.64 -16.48 19.24
C LEU A 369 13.02 -15.13 18.89
N LEU A 370 13.68 -14.40 17.98
CA LEU A 370 13.15 -13.17 17.39
C LEU A 370 12.17 -13.53 16.28
N VAL A 371 11.03 -12.85 16.24
CA VAL A 371 10.01 -13.06 15.19
C VAL A 371 9.77 -11.75 14.47
N ASP A 372 10.03 -11.75 13.15
CA ASP A 372 9.74 -10.65 12.25
C ASP A 372 8.59 -10.99 11.30
N ASP A 373 7.96 -9.99 10.71
CA ASP A 373 6.96 -10.20 9.66
C ASP A 373 7.62 -10.68 8.36
N SER A 374 8.73 -10.07 7.96
CA SER A 374 9.45 -10.36 6.72
C SER A 374 10.90 -9.88 6.76
N ILE A 375 11.78 -10.53 6.00
CA ILE A 375 13.18 -10.14 5.82
C ILE A 375 13.38 -9.79 4.35
N VAL A 376 13.58 -8.49 4.05
CA VAL A 376 13.71 -7.98 2.67
C VAL A 376 15.19 -7.76 2.31
N ARG A 377 15.85 -6.74 2.87
CA ARG A 377 17.26 -6.42 2.62
C ARG A 377 18.22 -7.08 3.62
N GLY A 378 17.73 -7.55 4.75
CA GLY A 378 18.50 -8.18 5.82
C GLY A 378 19.34 -7.22 6.68
N THR A 379 19.52 -5.96 6.29
CA THR A 379 20.31 -4.98 7.07
C THR A 379 19.66 -4.68 8.42
N THR A 380 18.36 -4.49 8.46
CA THR A 380 17.59 -4.29 9.70
C THR A 380 17.68 -5.52 10.59
N SER A 381 17.48 -6.72 10.04
CA SER A 381 17.56 -7.98 10.79
C SER A 381 18.94 -8.19 11.39
N LYS A 382 20.02 -7.87 10.65
CA LYS A 382 21.39 -7.91 11.16
C LYS A 382 21.59 -6.99 12.37
N GLU A 383 21.13 -5.73 12.30
CA GLU A 383 21.23 -4.79 13.42
C GLU A 383 20.40 -5.25 14.63
N ILE A 384 19.21 -5.81 14.42
CA ILE A 384 18.35 -6.32 15.48
C ILE A 384 18.98 -7.53 16.18
N VAL A 385 19.54 -8.47 15.42
CA VAL A 385 20.30 -9.62 15.98
C VAL A 385 21.49 -9.12 16.80
N GLN A 386 22.23 -8.13 16.28
CA GLN A 386 23.35 -7.54 17.00
C GLN A 386 22.91 -6.85 18.30
N MET A 387 21.81 -6.11 18.28
CA MET A 387 21.24 -5.48 19.48
C MET A 387 20.84 -6.50 20.55
N ALA A 388 20.25 -7.64 20.15
CA ALA A 388 19.90 -8.71 21.06
C ALA A 388 21.16 -9.33 21.71
N ARG A 389 22.24 -9.52 20.94
CA ARG A 389 23.53 -10.01 21.46
C ARG A 389 24.17 -9.01 22.44
N GLU A 390 24.20 -7.73 22.09
CA GLU A 390 24.70 -6.65 22.95
C GLU A 390 23.88 -6.54 24.27
N ALA A 391 22.60 -6.85 24.21
CA ALA A 391 21.73 -6.94 25.38
C ALA A 391 21.96 -8.22 26.24
N GLY A 392 22.89 -9.08 25.82
CA GLY A 392 23.34 -10.24 26.59
C GLY A 392 22.64 -11.57 26.28
N ALA A 393 22.00 -11.72 25.12
CA ALA A 393 21.45 -13.00 24.68
C ALA A 393 22.56 -14.04 24.48
N ASN A 394 22.35 -15.29 24.96
CA ASN A 394 23.28 -16.40 24.74
C ASN A 394 23.22 -16.88 23.28
N LYS A 395 22.02 -17.13 22.78
CA LYS A 395 21.73 -17.48 21.37
C LYS A 395 20.61 -16.60 20.84
N VAL A 396 20.70 -16.28 19.56
CA VAL A 396 19.69 -15.48 18.85
C VAL A 396 19.23 -16.26 17.63
N TYR A 397 18.04 -16.79 17.71
CA TYR A 397 17.34 -17.42 16.61
C TYR A 397 16.43 -16.38 15.94
N MET A 398 16.22 -16.51 14.64
CA MET A 398 15.37 -15.59 13.87
C MET A 398 14.32 -16.40 13.10
N ALA A 399 13.06 -15.99 13.20
CA ALA A 399 11.94 -16.54 12.44
C ALA A 399 11.22 -15.44 11.68
N SER A 400 10.92 -15.67 10.41
CA SER A 400 10.15 -14.77 9.55
C SER A 400 8.74 -15.35 9.32
N ALA A 401 7.70 -14.57 9.62
CA ALA A 401 6.31 -14.94 9.35
C ALA A 401 5.99 -14.97 7.85
N ALA A 402 6.85 -14.40 7.02
CA ALA A 402 6.81 -14.51 5.56
C ALA A 402 7.90 -15.45 5.05
N PRO A 403 7.69 -16.05 3.86
CA PRO A 403 8.73 -16.72 3.10
C PRO A 403 9.87 -15.79 2.68
N PRO A 404 11.01 -16.31 2.18
CA PRO A 404 12.06 -15.48 1.61
C PRO A 404 11.54 -14.60 0.47
N VAL A 405 11.77 -13.30 0.54
CA VAL A 405 11.44 -12.34 -0.53
C VAL A 405 12.54 -12.42 -1.59
N ARG A 406 12.24 -13.03 -2.74
CA ARG A 406 13.22 -13.37 -3.78
C ARG A 406 13.07 -12.56 -5.06
N HIS A 407 11.88 -12.01 -5.31
CA HIS A 407 11.52 -11.38 -6.58
C HIS A 407 10.98 -9.97 -6.34
N PRO A 408 11.20 -9.03 -7.26
CA PRO A 408 10.60 -7.70 -7.17
C PRO A 408 9.08 -7.78 -7.33
N ASN A 409 8.37 -6.79 -6.82
CA ASN A 409 6.93 -6.64 -7.05
C ASN A 409 6.69 -5.53 -8.07
N VAL A 410 5.75 -5.77 -9.00
CA VAL A 410 5.34 -4.82 -10.05
C VAL A 410 3.92 -4.29 -9.84
N TYR A 411 3.26 -4.67 -8.75
CA TYR A 411 1.85 -4.37 -8.47
C TYR A 411 1.67 -3.31 -7.37
N GLY A 412 2.60 -2.36 -7.27
CA GLY A 412 2.47 -1.20 -6.39
C GLY A 412 3.01 -1.41 -4.97
N ILE A 413 3.80 -2.45 -4.71
CA ILE A 413 4.64 -2.53 -3.52
C ILE A 413 6.03 -2.02 -3.90
N ASP A 414 6.56 -1.07 -3.13
CA ASP A 414 7.94 -0.66 -3.30
C ASP A 414 8.87 -1.75 -2.75
N MET A 415 9.24 -2.66 -3.64
CA MET A 415 10.25 -3.67 -3.38
C MET A 415 11.59 -3.21 -3.95
N PRO A 416 12.69 -3.47 -3.26
CA PRO A 416 14.03 -3.17 -3.78
C PRO A 416 14.32 -3.97 -5.07
N THR A 417 15.39 -3.59 -5.77
CA THR A 417 15.87 -4.34 -6.94
C THR A 417 16.25 -5.76 -6.54
N LYS A 418 16.37 -6.66 -7.51
CA LYS A 418 16.76 -8.07 -7.24
C LYS A 418 18.05 -8.17 -6.42
N GLU A 419 19.01 -7.32 -6.74
CA GLU A 419 20.35 -7.29 -6.11
C GLU A 419 20.28 -6.87 -4.63
N GLU A 420 19.31 -6.05 -4.26
CA GLU A 420 19.12 -5.60 -2.89
C GLU A 420 18.30 -6.59 -2.04
N LEU A 421 17.58 -7.53 -2.66
CA LEU A 421 16.86 -8.58 -1.95
C LEU A 421 17.84 -9.59 -1.38
N ILE A 422 17.90 -9.72 -0.06
CA ILE A 422 18.88 -10.60 0.58
C ILE A 422 18.70 -12.07 0.17
N ALA A 423 17.48 -12.49 -0.12
CA ALA A 423 17.17 -13.87 -0.49
C ALA A 423 17.32 -14.16 -1.99
N HIS A 424 17.64 -13.14 -2.81
CA HIS A 424 17.91 -13.35 -4.23
C HIS A 424 19.28 -14.00 -4.42
N GLY A 425 19.29 -15.19 -5.02
CA GLY A 425 20.52 -15.94 -5.30
C GLY A 425 21.27 -16.49 -4.07
N ARG A 426 20.70 -16.38 -2.85
CA ARG A 426 21.30 -16.89 -1.62
C ARG A 426 20.47 -18.00 -1.00
N SER A 427 21.20 -18.96 -0.41
CA SER A 427 20.62 -20.00 0.47
C SER A 427 20.22 -19.41 1.82
N ILE A 428 19.33 -20.09 2.54
CA ILE A 428 18.92 -19.69 3.90
C ILE A 428 20.13 -19.64 4.84
N GLU A 429 21.11 -20.53 4.65
CA GLU A 429 22.31 -20.61 5.46
C GLU A 429 23.22 -19.39 5.24
N GLU A 430 23.38 -18.94 4.00
CA GLU A 430 24.12 -17.71 3.70
C GLU A 430 23.44 -16.47 4.26
N ILE A 431 22.09 -16.42 4.23
CA ILE A 431 21.32 -15.34 4.84
C ILE A 431 21.49 -15.37 6.37
N ARG A 432 21.41 -16.55 6.99
CA ARG A 432 21.62 -16.75 8.43
C ARG A 432 23.00 -16.23 8.87
N ALA A 433 24.03 -16.60 8.13
CA ALA A 433 25.40 -16.16 8.39
C ALA A 433 25.54 -14.63 8.25
N TYR A 434 24.93 -14.04 7.22
CA TYR A 434 24.96 -12.59 6.98
C TYR A 434 24.30 -11.80 8.11
N ILE A 435 23.12 -12.22 8.60
CA ILE A 435 22.42 -11.53 9.69
C ILE A 435 23.03 -11.85 11.07
N GLY A 436 23.87 -12.88 11.18
CA GLY A 436 24.58 -13.28 12.40
C GLY A 436 23.68 -14.05 13.40
N ALA A 437 22.60 -14.66 12.94
CA ALA A 437 21.71 -15.48 13.76
C ALA A 437 22.30 -16.91 13.97
N ASP A 438 21.99 -17.55 15.11
CA ASP A 438 22.35 -18.94 15.37
C ASP A 438 21.48 -19.91 14.56
N GLN A 439 20.23 -19.55 14.26
CA GLN A 439 19.32 -20.25 13.36
C GLN A 439 18.41 -19.24 12.67
N LEU A 440 18.03 -19.55 11.42
CA LEU A 440 17.07 -18.75 10.62
C LEU A 440 15.99 -19.68 10.07
N ILE A 441 14.74 -19.32 10.33
CA ILE A 441 13.56 -20.09 9.95
C ILE A 441 12.61 -19.19 9.18
N TYR A 442 12.22 -19.62 7.98
CA TYR A 442 11.23 -18.92 7.16
C TYR A 442 9.91 -19.70 7.12
N GLN A 443 8.84 -18.96 6.96
CA GLN A 443 7.53 -19.48 6.59
C GLN A 443 7.59 -20.20 5.24
N ASP A 444 6.71 -21.16 5.05
CA ASP A 444 6.48 -21.85 3.77
C ASP A 444 5.42 -21.09 2.93
N VAL A 445 5.66 -20.91 1.62
CA VAL A 445 4.77 -20.16 0.72
C VAL A 445 3.39 -20.79 0.62
N ASP A 446 3.35 -22.12 0.42
CA ASP A 446 2.08 -22.83 0.23
C ASP A 446 1.29 -22.91 1.54
N ALA A 447 1.98 -23.11 2.67
CA ALA A 447 1.35 -23.07 3.99
C ALA A 447 0.74 -21.68 4.26
N MET A 448 1.48 -20.62 3.97
CA MET A 448 1.01 -19.23 4.09
C MET A 448 -0.27 -19.01 3.26
N LYS A 449 -0.26 -19.37 1.97
CA LYS A 449 -1.42 -19.24 1.09
C LYS A 449 -2.62 -20.04 1.61
N ARG A 450 -2.41 -21.30 2.01
CA ARG A 450 -3.48 -22.18 2.52
C ARG A 450 -4.18 -21.61 3.76
N VAL A 451 -3.41 -21.12 4.75
CA VAL A 451 -4.03 -20.68 6.01
C VAL A 451 -4.76 -19.36 5.90
N VAL A 452 -4.40 -18.50 4.95
CA VAL A 452 -5.16 -17.29 4.67
C VAL A 452 -6.39 -17.59 3.81
N ALA A 453 -6.25 -18.43 2.76
CA ALA A 453 -7.38 -18.87 1.92
C ALA A 453 -8.46 -19.62 2.72
N ALA A 454 -8.07 -20.35 3.74
CA ALA A 454 -9.02 -21.06 4.62
C ALA A 454 -9.99 -20.11 5.37
N LEU A 455 -9.66 -18.84 5.50
CA LEU A 455 -10.51 -17.82 6.14
C LEU A 455 -11.60 -17.28 5.22
N ASN A 456 -11.42 -17.39 3.89
CA ASN A 456 -12.45 -17.03 2.91
C ASN A 456 -12.36 -17.92 1.66
N PRO A 457 -13.34 -18.83 1.43
CA PRO A 457 -13.34 -19.76 0.30
C PRO A 457 -13.52 -19.08 -1.07
N LEU A 458 -13.85 -17.80 -1.12
CA LEU A 458 -13.93 -17.03 -2.37
C LEU A 458 -12.55 -16.69 -2.93
N ILE A 459 -11.51 -16.70 -2.12
CA ILE A 459 -10.13 -16.47 -2.56
C ILE A 459 -9.68 -17.67 -3.40
N LYS A 460 -9.36 -17.42 -4.67
CA LYS A 460 -8.94 -18.44 -5.64
C LYS A 460 -7.42 -18.62 -5.68
N GLY A 461 -6.69 -17.60 -5.32
CA GLY A 461 -5.23 -17.55 -5.27
C GLY A 461 -4.78 -16.27 -4.59
N PHE A 462 -3.49 -15.98 -4.70
CA PHE A 462 -2.91 -14.74 -4.17
C PHE A 462 -1.92 -14.14 -5.15
N GLU A 463 -1.87 -12.82 -5.21
CA GLU A 463 -0.68 -12.14 -5.69
C GLU A 463 0.40 -12.32 -4.62
N ALA A 464 1.41 -13.14 -4.94
CA ALA A 464 2.50 -13.50 -4.04
C ALA A 464 3.85 -13.50 -4.78
N SER A 465 3.93 -12.77 -5.90
CA SER A 465 5.06 -12.75 -6.83
C SER A 465 6.41 -12.45 -6.17
N CYS A 466 6.42 -11.64 -5.11
CA CYS A 466 7.65 -11.36 -4.36
C CYS A 466 8.25 -12.60 -3.66
N PHE A 467 7.46 -13.65 -3.44
CA PHE A 467 7.89 -14.90 -2.82
C PHE A 467 8.13 -16.01 -3.85
N ASP A 468 7.18 -16.23 -4.78
CA ASP A 468 7.17 -17.36 -5.73
C ASP A 468 7.56 -17.00 -7.17
N GLY A 469 7.63 -15.72 -7.51
CA GLY A 469 7.98 -15.25 -8.85
C GLY A 469 6.86 -15.42 -9.89
N VAL A 470 5.62 -15.72 -9.43
CA VAL A 470 4.46 -15.86 -10.32
C VAL A 470 3.70 -14.53 -10.42
N TYR A 471 3.74 -13.91 -11.58
CA TYR A 471 3.04 -12.64 -11.86
C TYR A 471 1.68 -12.95 -12.49
N ILE A 472 0.62 -12.76 -11.71
CA ILE A 472 -0.73 -13.29 -12.01
C ILE A 472 -1.43 -12.62 -13.19
N THR A 473 -1.02 -11.42 -13.59
CA THR A 473 -1.56 -10.73 -14.78
C THR A 473 -1.09 -11.36 -16.08
N GLY A 474 -0.01 -12.15 -16.05
CA GLY A 474 0.51 -12.91 -17.19
C GLY A 474 1.18 -12.09 -18.30
N ASP A 475 1.32 -10.78 -18.10
CA ASP A 475 1.86 -9.83 -19.07
C ASP A 475 3.25 -9.28 -18.70
N VAL A 476 3.79 -9.68 -17.55
CA VAL A 476 5.09 -9.19 -17.05
C VAL A 476 6.24 -9.93 -17.72
N THR A 477 7.11 -9.19 -18.39
CA THR A 477 8.25 -9.71 -19.15
C THR A 477 9.59 -9.42 -18.48
N ALA A 478 10.66 -9.98 -19.01
CA ALA A 478 12.03 -9.64 -18.57
C ALA A 478 12.40 -8.18 -18.91
N GLU A 479 11.81 -7.62 -19.97
CA GLU A 479 12.02 -6.24 -20.39
C GLU A 479 11.38 -5.25 -19.41
N ASP A 480 10.20 -5.57 -18.85
CA ASP A 480 9.55 -4.77 -17.81
C ASP A 480 10.40 -4.68 -16.54
N PHE A 481 11.08 -5.77 -16.17
CA PHE A 481 12.02 -5.73 -15.04
C PHE A 481 13.25 -4.90 -15.34
N ALA A 482 13.78 -4.95 -16.55
CA ALA A 482 14.92 -4.13 -16.96
C ALA A 482 14.55 -2.63 -16.94
N ALA A 483 13.36 -2.29 -17.44
CA ALA A 483 12.83 -0.93 -17.42
C ALA A 483 12.63 -0.43 -15.97
N LEU A 484 12.05 -1.25 -15.09
CA LEU A 484 11.87 -0.93 -13.66
C LEU A 484 13.22 -0.70 -12.96
N GLN A 485 14.24 -1.51 -13.26
CA GLN A 485 15.59 -1.34 -12.71
C GLN A 485 16.25 -0.05 -13.21
N ALA A 486 16.10 0.27 -14.50
CA ALA A 486 16.65 1.49 -15.08
C ALA A 486 16.01 2.74 -14.45
N GLN A 487 14.69 2.76 -14.31
CA GLN A 487 13.95 3.85 -13.69
C GLN A 487 14.39 4.07 -12.22
N ARG A 488 14.57 2.99 -11.44
CA ARG A 488 15.04 3.10 -10.06
C ARG A 488 16.48 3.58 -9.94
N ARG A 489 17.37 3.26 -10.88
CA ARG A 489 18.72 3.81 -10.92
C ARG A 489 18.73 5.31 -11.14
N LEU A 490 17.94 5.79 -12.09
CA LEU A 490 17.78 7.22 -12.35
C LEU A 490 17.26 7.97 -11.12
N GLN A 491 16.25 7.43 -10.44
CA GLN A 491 15.73 8.00 -9.19
C GLN A 491 16.80 8.07 -8.09
N PHE A 492 17.62 7.05 -7.96
CA PHE A 492 18.71 7.00 -6.97
C PHE A 492 19.82 8.03 -7.27
N ASP A 493 20.15 8.22 -8.53
CA ASP A 493 21.13 9.21 -8.98
C ASP A 493 20.62 10.63 -8.75
N GLU A 494 19.36 10.93 -9.06
CA GLU A 494 18.68 12.20 -8.78
C GLU A 494 18.62 12.50 -7.26
N GLU A 495 18.37 11.48 -6.43
CA GLU A 495 18.41 11.60 -4.97
C GLU A 495 19.77 12.04 -4.47
N GLN A 496 20.86 11.45 -5.00
CA GLN A 496 22.21 11.81 -4.62
C GLN A 496 22.61 13.23 -5.06
N GLU A 497 22.20 13.64 -6.25
CA GLU A 497 22.46 14.99 -6.76
C GLU A 497 21.74 16.07 -5.96
N THR A 498 20.49 15.82 -5.59
CA THR A 498 19.68 16.75 -4.79
C THR A 498 20.24 16.90 -3.37
N GLU A 499 20.73 15.84 -2.74
CA GLU A 499 21.38 15.90 -1.43
C GLU A 499 22.73 16.63 -1.49
N THR A 500 23.50 16.41 -2.54
CA THR A 500 24.81 17.07 -2.73
C THR A 500 24.62 18.56 -2.97
N GLY A 501 23.62 18.92 -3.78
CA GLY A 501 23.23 20.32 -4.04
C GLY A 501 22.72 21.06 -2.79
N ASN A 502 21.94 20.40 -1.92
CA ASN A 502 21.49 20.95 -0.64
C ASN A 502 22.64 21.10 0.38
N ARG A 503 23.59 20.17 0.43
CA ARG A 503 24.80 20.29 1.28
C ARG A 503 25.68 21.45 0.85
N SER A 504 25.81 21.68 -0.45
CA SER A 504 26.57 22.82 -0.99
C SER A 504 25.91 24.15 -0.66
N ARG A 505 24.58 24.24 -0.70
CA ARG A 505 23.84 25.45 -0.31
C ARG A 505 23.90 25.75 1.20
N LEU A 506 23.84 24.72 2.05
CA LEU A 506 23.99 24.87 3.51
C LEU A 506 25.42 25.24 3.90
N ALA A 507 26.43 24.72 3.19
CA ALA A 507 27.82 25.09 3.42
C ALA A 507 28.15 26.54 3.00
N LEU A 508 27.45 27.06 1.99
CA LEU A 508 27.60 28.46 1.56
C LEU A 508 26.87 29.47 2.48
N GLN A 509 25.83 29.04 3.19
CA GLN A 509 25.12 29.88 4.16
C GLN A 509 25.79 29.91 5.55
N GLY A 510 26.72 29.00 5.85
CA GLY A 510 27.47 28.94 7.11
C GLY A 510 28.79 29.71 7.13
N THR A 511 29.10 30.51 6.09
CA THR A 511 30.35 31.29 5.99
C THR A 511 30.12 32.81 5.98
N GLU A 512 28.89 33.27 6.30
CA GLU A 512 28.56 34.69 6.45
C GLU A 512 28.04 35.00 7.87
N ASP A 513 28.81 34.61 8.92
CA ASP A 513 28.67 35.15 10.28
C ASP A 513 30.05 35.39 10.88
#